data_2c194032120b4a5bbc52c8aba08a15ea
#
_entry.id   2c194032120b4a5bbc52c8aba08a15ea
#
_cell.length_a   1.000
_cell.length_b   1.000
_cell.length_c   1.000
_cell.angle_alpha   90.00
_cell.angle_beta   90.00
_cell.angle_gamma   90.00
#
_symmetry.space_group_name_H-M   'P 1'
#
loop_
_entity.id
_entity.type
_entity.pdbx_description
1 polymer ?
#
loop_
_entity_poly.entity_id
_entity_poly.type
_entity_poly.pdbx_seq_one_letter_code
_entity_poly.pdbx_strand_id
1 'polypeptide(L)'
;VGGTPCVIKLLEGTQGIGVVLAETRKAAESVIQAFMGLKSNFLVQEFIAEAGGADLRCFVVGDKVIAAMQRQAPEGEFRSNIHRGGIATLVKLTPAERRTAVNAAKAMGLNVCGVDLLRSDRGPLVMEVNSSPGLEGIEKATGKDIAGLIIDYIASNAASKKTKTKGKG
;
A
#
# COMPACT_ATOMS: atom_id res chain seq x y z
N VAL A 1 9.93 -15.47 5.45
CA VAL A 1 8.77 -15.59 4.57
C VAL A 1 8.36 -17.05 4.31
N GLY A 2 8.95 -18.02 4.98
CA GLY A 2 8.55 -19.44 4.88
C GLY A 2 8.97 -20.18 3.60
N GLY A 3 9.45 -19.48 2.58
CA GLY A 3 9.88 -20.10 1.30
C GLY A 3 9.31 -19.41 0.07
N THR A 4 9.26 -20.15 -1.04
CA THR A 4 8.65 -19.73 -2.30
C THR A 4 7.28 -20.37 -2.49
N PRO A 5 6.35 -19.72 -3.23
CA PRO A 5 6.55 -18.44 -3.94
C PRO A 5 6.70 -17.24 -2.99
N CYS A 6 7.55 -16.28 -3.39
CA CYS A 6 7.72 -15.03 -2.63
C CYS A 6 7.86 -13.83 -3.56
N VAL A 7 7.59 -12.64 -3.05
CA VAL A 7 7.74 -11.38 -3.78
C VAL A 7 8.98 -10.67 -3.30
N ILE A 8 9.88 -10.33 -4.21
CA ILE A 8 11.11 -9.58 -3.95
C ILE A 8 10.92 -8.18 -4.52
N LYS A 9 11.11 -7.16 -3.66
CA LYS A 9 10.85 -5.75 -4.03
C LYS A 9 12.08 -4.91 -3.77
N LEU A 10 12.50 -4.12 -4.76
CA LEU A 10 13.44 -3.03 -4.52
C LEU A 10 12.78 -1.97 -3.63
N LEU A 11 13.52 -1.44 -2.65
CA LEU A 11 13.01 -0.38 -1.78
C LEU A 11 12.92 0.95 -2.52
N GLU A 12 13.78 1.16 -3.50
CA GLU A 12 13.84 2.36 -4.34
C GLU A 12 13.17 2.09 -5.69
N GLY A 13 11.85 1.91 -5.68
CA GLY A 13 11.06 1.65 -6.88
C GLY A 13 9.68 2.30 -6.79
N THR A 14 9.10 2.62 -7.94
CA THR A 14 7.74 3.14 -8.04
C THR A 14 6.91 2.33 -9.01
N GLN A 15 5.60 2.33 -8.85
CA GLN A 15 4.63 1.76 -9.81
C GLN A 15 4.87 0.27 -10.16
N GLY A 16 5.39 -0.51 -9.19
CA GLY A 16 5.67 -1.93 -9.39
C GLY A 16 6.93 -2.24 -10.21
N ILE A 17 7.79 -1.24 -10.47
CA ILE A 17 9.13 -1.45 -11.03
C ILE A 17 10.01 -2.04 -9.92
N GLY A 18 10.79 -3.08 -10.28
CA GLY A 18 11.64 -3.77 -9.29
C GLY A 18 10.88 -4.70 -8.34
N VAL A 19 9.63 -5.06 -8.67
CA VAL A 19 8.83 -6.06 -7.96
C VAL A 19 8.82 -7.35 -8.76
N VAL A 20 9.35 -8.44 -8.20
CA VAL A 20 9.51 -9.73 -8.87
C VAL A 20 8.81 -10.82 -8.04
N LEU A 21 7.96 -11.61 -8.70
CA LEU A 21 7.45 -12.86 -8.13
C LEU A 21 8.46 -13.97 -8.42
N ALA A 22 9.01 -14.56 -7.39
CA ALA A 22 9.90 -15.70 -7.49
C ALA A 22 9.12 -16.98 -7.10
N GLU A 23 8.75 -17.76 -8.10
CA GLU A 23 7.94 -18.97 -7.91
C GLU A 23 8.76 -20.15 -7.38
N THR A 24 10.06 -20.17 -7.68
CA THR A 24 10.96 -21.21 -7.25
C THR A 24 12.14 -20.66 -6.43
N ARG A 25 12.71 -21.51 -5.58
CA ARG A 25 13.89 -21.17 -4.80
C ARG A 25 15.05 -20.68 -5.68
N LYS A 26 15.30 -21.36 -6.80
CA LYS A 26 16.37 -20.95 -7.74
C LYS A 26 16.14 -19.57 -8.32
N ALA A 27 14.88 -19.25 -8.68
CA ALA A 27 14.53 -17.91 -9.16
C ALA A 27 14.74 -16.85 -8.07
N ALA A 28 14.32 -17.14 -6.84
CA ALA A 28 14.53 -16.23 -5.70
C ALA A 28 16.03 -15.98 -5.45
N GLU A 29 16.82 -17.03 -5.38
CA GLU A 29 18.27 -16.93 -5.19
C GLU A 29 18.95 -16.09 -6.29
N SER A 30 18.57 -16.30 -7.55
CA SER A 30 19.13 -15.56 -8.69
C SER A 30 18.79 -14.06 -8.62
N VAL A 31 17.53 -13.71 -8.29
CA VAL A 31 17.11 -12.31 -8.17
C VAL A 31 17.80 -11.62 -6.98
N ILE A 32 17.89 -12.32 -5.84
CA ILE A 32 18.58 -11.81 -4.65
C ILE A 32 20.05 -11.54 -4.96
N GLN A 33 20.75 -12.48 -5.60
CA GLN A 33 22.16 -12.32 -5.98
C GLN A 33 22.35 -11.14 -6.94
N ALA A 34 21.44 -10.96 -7.92
CA ALA A 34 21.47 -9.82 -8.83
C ALA A 34 21.32 -8.49 -8.07
N PHE A 35 20.35 -8.37 -7.17
CA PHE A 35 20.13 -7.14 -6.40
C PHE A 35 21.29 -6.87 -5.42
N MET A 36 21.86 -7.90 -4.80
CA MET A 36 23.06 -7.75 -3.97
C MET A 36 24.27 -7.29 -4.79
N GLY A 37 24.48 -7.85 -5.99
CA GLY A 37 25.54 -7.43 -6.90
C GLY A 37 25.42 -5.96 -7.32
N LEU A 38 24.19 -5.46 -7.46
CA LEU A 38 23.89 -4.05 -7.73
C LEU A 38 23.95 -3.17 -6.47
N LYS A 39 24.22 -3.74 -5.29
CA LYS A 39 24.16 -3.04 -3.99
C LYS A 39 22.82 -2.35 -3.73
N SER A 40 21.75 -2.89 -4.29
CA SER A 40 20.40 -2.35 -4.11
C SER A 40 19.77 -2.86 -2.82
N ASN A 41 19.04 -2.00 -2.12
CA ASN A 41 18.23 -2.39 -0.99
C ASN A 41 16.94 -3.06 -1.47
N PHE A 42 16.60 -4.19 -0.91
CA PHE A 42 15.37 -4.92 -1.24
C PHE A 42 14.77 -5.59 -0.01
N LEU A 43 13.51 -5.93 -0.12
CA LEU A 43 12.81 -6.75 0.86
C LEU A 43 12.21 -7.99 0.18
N VAL A 44 11.97 -9.02 0.97
CA VAL A 44 11.29 -10.25 0.55
C VAL A 44 10.01 -10.36 1.34
N GLN A 45 8.88 -10.55 0.66
CA GLN A 45 7.56 -10.72 1.24
C GLN A 45 6.97 -12.06 0.85
N GLU A 46 6.16 -12.62 1.73
CA GLU A 46 5.30 -13.77 1.40
C GLU A 46 4.38 -13.42 0.24
N PHE A 47 4.24 -14.32 -0.72
CA PHE A 47 3.23 -14.18 -1.78
C PHE A 47 1.90 -14.68 -1.28
N ILE A 48 0.88 -13.83 -1.31
CA ILE A 48 -0.48 -14.13 -0.86
C ILE A 48 -1.31 -14.54 -2.08
N ALA A 49 -1.26 -15.83 -2.42
CA ALA A 49 -1.90 -16.37 -3.62
C ALA A 49 -3.42 -16.20 -3.61
N GLU A 50 -4.04 -16.34 -2.44
CA GLU A 50 -5.49 -16.20 -2.24
C GLU A 50 -6.01 -14.77 -2.49
N ALA A 51 -5.12 -13.75 -2.53
CA ALA A 51 -5.50 -12.42 -2.94
C ALA A 51 -5.84 -12.32 -4.44
N GLY A 52 -5.43 -13.30 -5.25
CA GLY A 52 -5.81 -13.41 -6.66
C GLY A 52 -5.40 -12.22 -7.53
N GLY A 53 -4.27 -11.57 -7.23
CA GLY A 53 -3.81 -10.36 -7.93
C GLY A 53 -4.67 -9.12 -7.60
N ALA A 54 -5.46 -9.16 -6.54
CA ALA A 54 -6.24 -8.02 -6.05
C ALA A 54 -5.63 -7.44 -4.78
N ASP A 55 -5.72 -6.12 -4.63
CA ASP A 55 -5.46 -5.43 -3.38
C ASP A 55 -6.54 -4.40 -3.06
N LEU A 56 -6.53 -3.93 -1.81
CA LEU A 56 -7.41 -2.87 -1.32
C LEU A 56 -6.57 -1.63 -1.02
N ARG A 57 -6.77 -0.54 -1.76
CA ARG A 57 -6.25 0.78 -1.40
C ARG A 57 -7.21 1.45 -0.45
N CYS A 58 -6.80 1.60 0.82
CA CYS A 58 -7.53 2.32 1.86
C CYS A 58 -6.92 3.70 2.06
N PHE A 59 -7.70 4.78 1.86
CA PHE A 59 -7.24 6.13 2.13
C PHE A 59 -7.60 6.52 3.56
N VAL A 60 -6.57 6.73 4.40
CA VAL A 60 -6.73 7.07 5.81
C VAL A 60 -6.48 8.56 6.01
N VAL A 61 -7.40 9.23 6.72
CA VAL A 61 -7.24 10.60 7.20
C VAL A 61 -7.62 10.64 8.67
N GLY A 62 -6.69 11.03 9.51
CA GLY A 62 -6.81 10.95 10.96
C GLY A 62 -6.98 9.51 11.45
N ASP A 63 -8.11 9.24 12.08
CA ASP A 63 -8.45 7.93 12.65
C ASP A 63 -9.47 7.13 11.80
N LYS A 64 -9.68 7.52 10.53
CA LYS A 64 -10.73 6.96 9.68
C LYS A 64 -10.25 6.62 8.27
N VAL A 65 -10.78 5.53 7.73
CA VAL A 65 -10.72 5.26 6.29
C VAL A 65 -11.83 6.07 5.63
N ILE A 66 -11.48 7.11 4.88
CA ILE A 66 -12.41 8.01 4.19
C ILE A 66 -12.85 7.50 2.82
N ALA A 67 -11.99 6.73 2.17
CA ALA A 67 -12.26 6.11 0.88
C ALA A 67 -11.53 4.79 0.75
N ALA A 68 -12.05 3.89 -0.07
CA ALA A 68 -11.40 2.64 -0.42
C ALA A 68 -11.77 2.20 -1.84
N MET A 69 -10.80 1.60 -2.53
CA MET A 69 -11.00 0.94 -3.81
C MET A 69 -10.29 -0.40 -3.81
N GLN A 70 -10.83 -1.34 -4.57
CA GLN A 70 -10.12 -2.57 -4.93
C GLN A 70 -9.43 -2.33 -6.27
N ARG A 71 -8.17 -2.75 -6.35
CA ARG A 71 -7.42 -2.78 -7.61
C ARG A 71 -7.24 -4.23 -8.00
N GLN A 72 -7.56 -4.56 -9.24
CA GLN A 72 -7.42 -5.91 -9.79
C GLN A 72 -6.38 -5.90 -10.89
N ALA A 73 -5.39 -6.75 -10.79
CA ALA A 73 -4.41 -6.98 -11.85
C ALA A 73 -5.07 -7.58 -13.11
N PRO A 74 -4.55 -7.29 -14.31
CA PRO A 74 -4.92 -8.04 -15.52
C PRO A 74 -4.62 -9.55 -15.36
N GLU A 75 -5.26 -10.35 -16.20
CA GLU A 75 -4.99 -11.80 -16.24
C GLU A 75 -3.50 -12.09 -16.50
N GLY A 76 -2.93 -13.00 -15.72
CA GLY A 76 -1.51 -13.37 -15.79
C GLY A 76 -0.56 -12.38 -15.10
N GLU A 77 -1.05 -11.28 -14.52
CA GLU A 77 -0.26 -10.32 -13.74
C GLU A 77 -0.66 -10.42 -12.25
N PHE A 78 0.31 -10.33 -11.36
CA PHE A 78 0.05 -10.35 -9.90
C PHE A 78 0.05 -8.94 -9.29
N ARG A 79 0.59 -7.95 -10.01
CA ARG A 79 0.66 -6.55 -9.55
C ARG A 79 -0.58 -5.79 -9.98
N SER A 80 -1.35 -5.33 -9.03
CA SER A 80 -2.65 -4.65 -9.20
C SER A 80 -2.55 -3.16 -9.56
N ASN A 81 -1.33 -2.64 -9.79
CA ASN A 81 -1.10 -1.22 -10.08
C ASN A 81 -1.91 -0.74 -11.31
N ILE A 82 -2.66 0.36 -11.14
CA ILE A 82 -3.48 0.96 -12.21
C ILE A 82 -2.65 1.32 -13.45
N HIS A 83 -1.44 1.85 -13.25
CA HIS A 83 -0.51 2.19 -14.34
C HIS A 83 -0.02 0.98 -15.16
N ARG A 84 -0.28 -0.24 -14.67
CA ARG A 84 0.01 -1.50 -15.37
C ARG A 84 -1.24 -2.14 -15.97
N GLY A 85 -2.31 -1.37 -16.13
CA GLY A 85 -3.58 -1.87 -16.68
C GLY A 85 -4.52 -2.45 -15.62
N GLY A 86 -4.20 -2.30 -14.34
CA GLY A 86 -5.10 -2.70 -13.25
C GLY A 86 -6.41 -1.91 -13.28
N ILE A 87 -7.49 -2.58 -12.92
CA ILE A 87 -8.83 -1.99 -12.85
C ILE A 87 -9.15 -1.62 -11.41
N ALA A 88 -9.55 -0.36 -11.20
CA ALA A 88 -10.01 0.12 -9.90
C ALA A 88 -11.54 0.09 -9.82
N THR A 89 -12.06 -0.48 -8.75
CA THR A 89 -13.51 -0.54 -8.47
C THR A 89 -13.80 -0.11 -7.04
N LEU A 90 -14.99 0.47 -6.83
CA LEU A 90 -15.47 0.80 -5.50
C LEU A 90 -15.62 -0.49 -4.67
N VAL A 91 -15.17 -0.46 -3.42
CA VAL A 91 -15.25 -1.59 -2.50
C VAL A 91 -15.82 -1.19 -1.15
N LYS A 92 -16.63 -2.08 -0.57
CA LYS A 92 -17.09 -1.97 0.81
C LYS A 92 -16.12 -2.76 1.70
N LEU A 93 -15.41 -2.05 2.58
CA LEU A 93 -14.50 -2.67 3.54
C LEU A 93 -15.25 -3.31 4.70
N THR A 94 -14.74 -4.44 5.16
CA THR A 94 -15.15 -5.05 6.43
C THR A 94 -14.65 -4.21 7.63
N PRO A 95 -15.23 -4.39 8.83
CA PRO A 95 -14.72 -3.74 10.03
C PRO A 95 -13.26 -4.11 10.36
N ALA A 96 -12.83 -5.34 10.05
CA ALA A 96 -11.45 -5.79 10.24
C ALA A 96 -10.50 -5.05 9.30
N GLU A 97 -10.81 -4.94 8.00
CA GLU A 97 -10.02 -4.20 7.02
C GLU A 97 -9.85 -2.73 7.41
N ARG A 98 -10.93 -2.07 7.87
CA ARG A 98 -10.86 -0.68 8.35
C ARG A 98 -9.94 -0.53 9.55
N ARG A 99 -10.05 -1.42 10.55
CA ARG A 99 -9.19 -1.39 11.74
C ARG A 99 -7.73 -1.63 11.36
N THR A 100 -7.46 -2.59 10.51
CA THR A 100 -6.10 -2.91 10.05
C THR A 100 -5.48 -1.71 9.35
N ALA A 101 -6.20 -1.04 8.43
CA ALA A 101 -5.71 0.14 7.73
C ALA A 101 -5.40 1.29 8.71
N VAL A 102 -6.31 1.61 9.62
CA VAL A 102 -6.11 2.67 10.62
C VAL A 102 -4.95 2.35 11.56
N ASN A 103 -4.84 1.09 12.01
CA ASN A 103 -3.74 0.67 12.89
C ASN A 103 -2.38 0.75 12.17
N ALA A 104 -2.31 0.38 10.90
CA ALA A 104 -1.10 0.52 10.09
C ALA A 104 -0.67 2.00 9.95
N ALA A 105 -1.62 2.89 9.66
CA ALA A 105 -1.35 4.33 9.60
C ALA A 105 -0.80 4.86 10.94
N LYS A 106 -1.42 4.49 12.05
CA LYS A 106 -0.98 4.87 13.42
C LYS A 106 0.40 4.33 13.76
N ALA A 107 0.69 3.06 13.41
CA ALA A 107 2.00 2.45 13.65
C ALA A 107 3.12 3.19 12.91
N MET A 108 2.81 3.76 11.74
CA MET A 108 3.74 4.58 10.95
C MET A 108 3.74 6.07 11.36
N GLY A 109 2.91 6.47 12.33
CA GLY A 109 2.79 7.87 12.75
C GLY A 109 2.20 8.80 11.68
N LEU A 110 1.43 8.25 10.73
CA LEU A 110 0.87 9.00 9.61
C LEU A 110 -0.60 9.33 9.84
N ASN A 111 -0.95 10.60 9.69
CA ASN A 111 -2.33 11.08 9.77
C ASN A 111 -3.02 11.11 8.39
N VAL A 112 -2.26 11.16 7.30
CA VAL A 112 -2.76 11.06 5.93
C VAL A 112 -1.90 10.07 5.20
N CYS A 113 -2.48 8.99 4.71
CA CYS A 113 -1.75 7.95 3.97
C CYS A 113 -2.68 7.04 3.16
N GLY A 114 -2.09 6.36 2.19
CA GLY A 114 -2.68 5.20 1.53
C GLY A 114 -2.18 3.93 2.19
N VAL A 115 -3.08 3.05 2.59
CA VAL A 115 -2.72 1.73 3.12
C VAL A 115 -3.21 0.68 2.15
N ASP A 116 -2.31 -0.16 1.67
CA ASP A 116 -2.63 -1.26 0.77
C ASP A 116 -2.72 -2.55 1.57
N LEU A 117 -3.86 -3.23 1.43
CA LEU A 117 -4.15 -4.48 2.11
C LEU A 117 -4.35 -5.61 1.11
N LEU A 118 -3.93 -6.80 1.48
CA LEU A 118 -4.28 -8.04 0.80
C LEU A 118 -5.31 -8.80 1.62
N ARG A 119 -6.32 -9.36 0.96
CA ARG A 119 -7.23 -10.34 1.56
C ARG A 119 -6.55 -11.68 1.61
N SER A 120 -6.55 -12.32 2.77
CA SER A 120 -6.00 -13.64 2.96
C SER A 120 -6.91 -14.51 3.83
N ASP A 121 -6.67 -15.80 3.86
CA ASP A 121 -7.36 -16.76 4.73
C ASP A 121 -7.10 -16.47 6.22
N ARG A 122 -6.04 -15.70 6.52
CA ARG A 122 -5.68 -15.25 7.88
C ARG A 122 -6.27 -13.87 8.22
N GLY A 123 -7.13 -13.29 7.35
CA GLY A 123 -7.67 -11.96 7.45
C GLY A 123 -6.89 -10.92 6.65
N PRO A 124 -7.16 -9.61 6.84
CA PRO A 124 -6.50 -8.56 6.07
C PRO A 124 -5.03 -8.40 6.47
N LEU A 125 -4.13 -8.48 5.49
CA LEU A 125 -2.68 -8.30 5.66
C LEU A 125 -2.24 -6.95 5.09
N VAL A 126 -1.40 -6.22 5.82
CA VAL A 126 -0.81 -4.97 5.34
C VAL A 126 0.28 -5.29 4.33
N MET A 127 0.15 -4.77 3.11
CA MET A 127 1.16 -4.88 2.07
C MET A 127 2.15 -3.70 2.14
N GLU A 128 1.61 -2.47 2.20
CA GLU A 128 2.43 -1.25 2.30
C GLU A 128 1.62 -0.09 2.89
N VAL A 129 2.34 0.92 3.40
CA VAL A 129 1.79 2.22 3.81
C VAL A 129 2.51 3.31 3.03
N ASN A 130 1.75 4.13 2.31
CA ASN A 130 2.25 5.17 1.44
C ASN A 130 1.93 6.55 2.02
N SER A 131 2.96 7.33 2.37
CA SER A 131 2.82 8.66 2.97
C SER A 131 2.36 9.74 1.97
N SER A 132 2.49 9.50 0.67
CA SER A 132 2.09 10.45 -0.39
C SER A 132 1.31 9.72 -1.48
N PRO A 133 0.12 9.18 -1.15
CA PRO A 133 -0.67 8.43 -2.10
C PRO A 133 -1.25 9.34 -3.18
N GLY A 134 -1.21 8.89 -4.45
CA GLY A 134 -1.88 9.59 -5.54
C GLY A 134 -3.40 9.64 -5.33
N LEU A 135 -4.02 10.77 -5.62
CA LEU A 135 -5.45 11.01 -5.40
C LEU A 135 -6.31 10.63 -6.60
N GLU A 136 -5.81 10.79 -7.82
CA GLU A 136 -6.58 10.64 -9.06
C GLU A 136 -7.36 9.32 -9.14
N GLY A 137 -6.68 8.21 -8.92
CA GLY A 137 -7.29 6.88 -9.05
C GLY A 137 -8.42 6.64 -8.06
N ILE A 138 -8.24 7.05 -6.80
CA ILE A 138 -9.25 6.82 -5.75
C ILE A 138 -10.40 7.82 -5.85
N GLU A 139 -10.16 9.07 -6.22
CA GLU A 139 -11.20 10.07 -6.47
C GLU A 139 -12.09 9.66 -7.64
N LYS A 140 -11.47 9.21 -8.75
CA LYS A 140 -12.19 8.68 -9.92
C LYS A 140 -13.03 7.44 -9.57
N ALA A 141 -12.47 6.51 -8.79
CA ALA A 141 -13.18 5.28 -8.42
C ALA A 141 -14.31 5.51 -7.42
N THR A 142 -14.19 6.51 -6.54
CA THR A 142 -15.13 6.71 -5.42
C THR A 142 -16.06 7.91 -5.61
N GLY A 143 -15.73 8.83 -6.52
CA GLY A 143 -16.43 10.10 -6.70
C GLY A 143 -16.30 11.07 -5.52
N LYS A 144 -15.32 10.86 -4.64
CA LYS A 144 -15.10 11.69 -3.45
C LYS A 144 -13.98 12.69 -3.68
N ASP A 145 -14.16 13.91 -3.18
CA ASP A 145 -13.11 14.94 -3.08
C ASP A 145 -12.18 14.59 -1.90
N ILE A 146 -11.17 13.79 -2.17
CA ILE A 146 -10.19 13.37 -1.16
C ILE A 146 -9.28 14.55 -0.79
N ALA A 147 -8.93 15.38 -1.76
CA ALA A 147 -8.11 16.57 -1.54
C ALA A 147 -8.81 17.53 -0.55
N GLY A 148 -10.08 17.81 -0.75
CA GLY A 148 -10.90 18.63 0.16
C GLY A 148 -10.93 18.05 1.57
N LEU A 149 -11.16 16.74 1.72
CA LEU A 149 -11.16 16.07 3.02
C LEU A 149 -9.82 16.15 3.76
N ILE A 150 -8.70 16.12 3.04
CA ILE A 150 -7.37 16.32 3.61
C ILE A 150 -7.21 17.76 4.10
N ILE A 151 -7.61 18.76 3.31
CA ILE A 151 -7.53 20.16 3.68
C ILE A 151 -8.39 20.46 4.90
N ASP A 152 -9.62 19.95 4.96
CA ASP A 152 -10.51 20.08 6.11
C ASP A 152 -9.89 19.48 7.38
N TYR A 153 -9.27 18.31 7.25
CA TYR A 153 -8.54 17.68 8.35
C TYR A 153 -7.37 18.56 8.83
N ILE A 154 -6.56 19.09 7.91
CA ILE A 154 -5.44 19.96 8.23
C ILE A 154 -5.96 21.24 8.91
N ALA A 155 -6.98 21.89 8.36
CA ALA A 155 -7.57 23.11 8.93
C ALA A 155 -8.10 22.88 10.34
N SER A 156 -8.76 21.75 10.57
CA SER A 156 -9.30 21.39 11.90
C SER A 156 -8.24 21.05 12.95
N ASN A 157 -7.03 20.64 12.51
CA ASN A 157 -5.96 20.21 13.39
C ASN A 157 -4.76 21.19 13.44
N ALA A 158 -4.66 22.14 12.51
CA ALA A 158 -3.66 23.19 12.47
C ALA A 158 -4.02 24.36 13.42
N ALA A 159 -4.00 24.11 14.73
CA ALA A 159 -4.09 25.23 15.67
C ALA A 159 -2.78 26.01 15.67
N SER A 160 -2.84 27.31 15.34
CA SER A 160 -1.71 28.25 15.15
C SER A 160 -0.78 28.46 16.36
N LYS A 161 -0.86 27.65 17.39
CA LYS A 161 -0.01 27.67 18.60
C LYS A 161 0.50 26.30 19.04
N LYS A 162 0.29 25.23 18.30
CA LYS A 162 0.69 23.86 18.68
C LYS A 162 1.87 23.26 17.92
N THR A 163 2.41 23.94 16.93
CA THR A 163 3.66 23.54 16.31
C THR A 163 4.86 23.97 17.16
N LYS A 164 5.02 23.32 18.30
CA LYS A 164 6.33 23.27 18.95
C LYS A 164 7.15 22.18 18.22
N THR A 165 7.68 22.50 17.08
CA THR A 165 8.83 21.81 16.54
C THR A 165 10.00 22.08 17.52
N LYS A 166 10.17 21.23 18.51
CA LYS A 166 11.45 21.12 19.18
C LYS A 166 12.40 20.46 18.20
N GLY A 167 12.99 21.25 17.31
CA GLY A 167 14.20 20.86 16.62
C GLY A 167 15.26 20.64 17.68
N LYS A 168 15.65 19.41 17.93
CA LYS A 168 16.96 19.12 18.49
C LYS A 168 17.92 19.16 17.31
N GLY A 169 18.65 20.26 17.14
CA GLY A 169 19.88 20.29 16.40
C GLY A 169 20.92 19.42 17.10
#